data_c6689e11b46c032271bb76d443a7973e
#
_entry.id   c6689e11b46c032271bb76d443a7973e
#
_cell.length_a   1.000
_cell.length_b   1.000
_cell.length_c   1.000
_cell.angle_alpha   90.00
_cell.angle_beta   90.00
_cell.angle_gamma   90.00
#
_symmetry.space_group_name_H-M   'P 1'
#
loop_
_entity.id
_entity.type
_entity.pdbx_description
1 polymer ?
#
loop_
_entity_poly.entity_id
_entity_poly.type
_entity_poly.pdbx_seq_one_letter_code
_entity_poly.pdbx_strand_id
1 'polypeptide(L)'
;MFKVQILVNGTNCDILEHEVIKMPGQKMPTYPAIELKRFTGLEPLIAPDGCAVGKLTDFWSWAYSDLMGNAERGALAEYIVACALGIETKKRVSWDKYDLMTENGIAVEVKTSGYLQTWEQKALSKPIFGIQPTFGWDSKTNEYEAEKKRQSDIYVFCVHAHTDQETADPLQICQWEFYLMPTKLIDEQFGNQKTVTLASLVRAGAEKCEYSDLKNRIYAVMQK
;
A
#
# COMPACT_ATOMS: atom_id res chain seq x y z
N MET A 1 24.00 18.76 0.35
CA MET A 1 25.16 18.16 1.03
C MET A 1 24.76 17.97 2.50
N PHE A 2 24.29 16.80 2.87
CA PHE A 2 23.88 16.51 4.25
C PHE A 2 24.94 15.61 4.88
N LYS A 3 25.57 16.10 5.96
CA LYS A 3 26.47 15.28 6.79
C LYS A 3 25.62 14.55 7.81
N VAL A 4 25.67 13.22 7.79
CA VAL A 4 25.14 12.37 8.87
C VAL A 4 26.32 11.98 9.75
N GLN A 5 26.35 12.44 10.99
CA GLN A 5 27.28 12.00 12.00
C GLN A 5 26.64 10.86 12.80
N ILE A 6 27.25 9.68 12.76
CA ILE A 6 26.87 8.55 13.62
C ILE A 6 27.94 8.42 14.68
N LEU A 7 27.59 8.62 15.94
CA LEU A 7 28.45 8.37 17.09
C LEU A 7 28.30 6.91 17.52
N VAL A 8 29.35 6.12 17.38
CA VAL A 8 29.45 4.77 17.97
C VAL A 8 30.62 4.79 18.95
N ASN A 9 30.33 4.59 20.24
CA ASN A 9 31.32 4.37 21.33
C ASN A 9 32.38 5.44 21.52
N GLY A 10 32.05 6.72 21.40
CA GLY A 10 32.90 7.80 21.88
C GLY A 10 34.22 8.02 21.14
N THR A 11 34.46 7.37 20.01
CA THR A 11 35.60 7.58 19.12
C THR A 11 35.13 8.10 17.77
N ASN A 12 35.73 9.21 17.33
CA ASN A 12 35.54 9.73 15.97
C ASN A 12 36.09 8.68 14.99
N CYS A 13 35.20 8.08 14.21
CA CYS A 13 35.58 7.29 13.04
C CYS A 13 35.46 8.21 11.83
N ASP A 14 36.59 8.66 11.31
CA ASP A 14 36.63 9.36 10.02
C ASP A 14 36.23 8.36 8.94
N ILE A 15 35.06 8.57 8.38
CA ILE A 15 34.64 7.85 7.18
C ILE A 15 35.49 8.40 6.04
N LEU A 16 36.49 7.61 5.62
CA LEU A 16 37.24 7.88 4.40
C LEU A 16 36.25 7.93 3.25
N GLU A 17 35.98 9.13 2.72
CA GLU A 17 35.31 9.30 1.43
C GLU A 17 36.18 8.59 0.38
N HIS A 18 35.76 7.41 -0.04
CA HIS A 18 36.33 6.81 -1.23
C HIS A 18 35.90 7.66 -2.42
N GLU A 19 36.76 8.60 -2.82
CA GLU A 19 36.67 9.22 -4.14
C GLU A 19 36.78 8.08 -5.17
N VAL A 20 35.66 7.80 -5.84
CA VAL A 20 35.66 6.91 -7.01
C VAL A 20 36.41 7.68 -8.11
N ILE A 21 37.70 7.38 -8.25
CA ILE A 21 38.53 7.91 -9.36
C ILE A 21 37.91 7.36 -10.66
N LYS A 22 37.17 8.21 -11.38
CA LYS A 22 36.62 7.87 -12.69
C LYS A 22 37.75 7.71 -13.68
N MET A 23 38.08 6.48 -14.03
CA MET A 23 38.94 6.19 -15.18
C MET A 23 38.17 6.54 -16.46
N PRO A 24 38.73 7.31 -17.41
CA PRO A 24 38.10 7.61 -18.68
C PRO A 24 37.80 6.31 -19.46
N GLY A 25 36.53 6.06 -19.81
CA GLY A 25 36.11 4.91 -20.60
C GLY A 25 35.54 3.72 -19.83
N GLN A 26 35.50 3.73 -18.47
CA GLN A 26 34.90 2.65 -17.70
C GLN A 26 33.38 2.88 -17.62
N LYS A 27 32.62 2.00 -18.27
CA LYS A 27 31.14 1.98 -18.16
C LYS A 27 30.79 1.67 -16.70
N MET A 28 30.08 2.58 -16.04
CA MET A 28 29.60 2.30 -14.67
C MET A 28 28.76 1.02 -14.66
N PRO A 29 28.93 0.14 -13.67
CA PRO A 29 28.11 -1.05 -13.58
C PRO A 29 26.64 -0.64 -13.47
N THR A 30 25.79 -1.21 -14.31
CA THR A 30 24.34 -1.05 -14.22
C THR A 30 23.77 -2.18 -13.38
N TYR A 31 22.92 -1.83 -12.43
CA TYR A 31 22.20 -2.79 -11.58
C TYR A 31 20.75 -2.82 -12.07
N PRO A 32 20.38 -3.74 -12.97
CA PRO A 32 19.02 -3.84 -13.46
C PRO A 32 18.05 -4.20 -12.34
N ALA A 33 16.79 -3.83 -12.48
CA ALA A 33 15.75 -4.17 -11.52
C ALA A 33 15.70 -5.70 -11.30
N ILE A 34 15.61 -6.10 -10.04
CA ILE A 34 15.48 -7.51 -9.66
C ILE A 34 14.03 -7.92 -9.87
N GLU A 35 13.82 -9.02 -10.59
CA GLU A 35 12.48 -9.57 -10.75
C GLU A 35 11.96 -10.09 -9.40
N LEU A 36 10.77 -9.60 -8.99
CA LEU A 36 10.13 -10.04 -7.76
C LEU A 36 9.74 -11.52 -7.87
N LYS A 37 10.21 -12.32 -6.91
CA LYS A 37 9.79 -13.71 -6.73
C LYS A 37 8.60 -13.76 -5.76
N ARG A 38 7.53 -14.48 -6.12
CA ARG A 38 6.48 -14.79 -5.16
C ARG A 38 6.91 -15.97 -4.32
N PHE A 39 6.96 -15.78 -3.02
CA PHE A 39 7.25 -16.82 -2.05
C PHE A 39 5.97 -17.51 -1.60
N THR A 40 6.10 -18.76 -1.15
CA THR A 40 4.99 -19.59 -0.64
C THR A 40 4.81 -19.48 0.86
N GLY A 41 5.85 -18.98 1.55
CA GLY A 41 5.93 -18.95 3.02
C GLY A 41 6.65 -20.16 3.61
N LEU A 42 6.87 -21.22 2.83
CA LEU A 42 7.54 -22.45 3.29
C LEU A 42 9.06 -22.39 3.15
N GLU A 43 9.59 -21.37 2.46
CA GLU A 43 11.02 -21.18 2.25
C GLU A 43 11.73 -21.00 3.59
N PRO A 44 12.85 -21.75 3.83
CA PRO A 44 13.59 -21.64 5.06
C PRO A 44 14.46 -20.38 5.09
N LEU A 45 14.63 -19.80 6.28
CA LEU A 45 15.69 -18.86 6.57
C LEU A 45 16.93 -19.67 6.94
N ILE A 46 18.04 -19.46 6.21
CA ILE A 46 19.25 -20.27 6.36
C ILE A 46 20.33 -19.44 7.05
N ALA A 47 20.87 -19.97 8.15
CA ALA A 47 22.03 -19.41 8.85
C ALA A 47 23.33 -19.64 8.05
N PRO A 48 24.45 -18.93 8.40
CA PRO A 48 25.73 -19.09 7.69
C PRO A 48 26.34 -20.50 7.71
N ASP A 49 25.95 -21.30 8.69
CA ASP A 49 26.36 -22.72 8.81
C ASP A 49 25.50 -23.68 7.96
N GLY A 50 24.50 -23.16 7.23
CA GLY A 50 23.59 -23.94 6.41
C GLY A 50 22.36 -24.49 7.15
N CYS A 51 22.23 -24.26 8.46
CA CYS A 51 21.06 -24.70 9.22
C CYS A 51 19.87 -23.78 9.02
N ALA A 52 18.65 -24.37 8.99
CA ALA A 52 17.42 -23.59 8.97
C ALA A 52 17.12 -23.02 10.36
N VAL A 53 16.91 -21.72 10.46
CA VAL A 53 16.56 -21.01 11.71
C VAL A 53 15.07 -20.68 11.83
N GLY A 54 14.29 -20.87 10.77
CA GLY A 54 12.87 -20.64 10.71
C GLY A 54 12.35 -20.70 9.27
N LYS A 55 11.09 -20.42 9.09
CA LYS A 55 10.42 -20.33 7.78
C LYS A 55 9.99 -18.89 7.52
N LEU A 56 9.74 -18.57 6.27
CA LEU A 56 9.22 -17.25 5.88
C LEU A 56 7.85 -16.94 6.53
N THR A 57 7.00 -17.95 6.74
CA THR A 57 5.73 -17.77 7.48
C THR A 57 5.95 -17.35 8.93
N ASP A 58 7.03 -17.80 9.58
CA ASP A 58 7.35 -17.41 10.97
C ASP A 58 7.68 -15.91 11.01
N PHE A 59 8.45 -15.42 10.02
CA PHE A 59 8.73 -14.00 9.84
C PHE A 59 7.45 -13.22 9.57
N TRP A 60 6.57 -13.68 8.68
CA TRP A 60 5.31 -13.00 8.40
C TRP A 60 4.42 -12.91 9.65
N SER A 61 4.32 -14.00 10.40
CA SER A 61 3.58 -14.03 11.66
C SER A 61 4.17 -13.05 12.68
N TRP A 62 5.49 -12.99 12.80
CA TRP A 62 6.17 -12.08 13.72
C TRP A 62 6.01 -10.60 13.31
N ALA A 63 6.13 -10.29 12.01
CA ALA A 63 6.19 -8.91 11.52
C ALA A 63 4.82 -8.30 11.23
N TYR A 64 3.81 -9.11 10.83
CA TYR A 64 2.56 -8.63 10.22
C TYR A 64 1.30 -9.09 10.96
N SER A 65 1.40 -9.49 12.23
CA SER A 65 0.23 -9.92 13.00
C SER A 65 -0.63 -8.77 13.54
N ASP A 66 -0.12 -7.54 13.60
CA ASP A 66 -0.92 -6.38 13.98
C ASP A 66 -1.76 -5.86 12.79
N LEU A 67 -2.78 -6.63 12.41
CA LEU A 67 -3.66 -6.28 11.28
C LEU A 67 -4.56 -5.06 11.55
N MET A 68 -4.59 -4.54 12.77
CA MET A 68 -5.23 -3.28 13.11
C MET A 68 -4.31 -2.07 12.87
N GLY A 69 -3.00 -2.30 12.76
CA GLY A 69 -1.99 -1.30 12.39
C GLY A 69 -2.26 -0.71 11.00
N ASN A 70 -1.94 0.55 10.79
CA ASN A 70 -2.29 1.24 9.54
C ASN A 70 -1.64 0.63 8.29
N ALA A 71 -0.39 0.18 8.40
CA ALA A 71 0.35 -0.38 7.27
C ALA A 71 -0.16 -1.79 6.91
N GLU A 72 -0.30 -2.66 7.91
CA GLU A 72 -0.76 -4.04 7.76
C GLU A 72 -2.22 -4.10 7.33
N ARG A 73 -3.08 -3.26 7.94
CA ARG A 73 -4.47 -3.10 7.53
C ARG A 73 -4.57 -2.59 6.08
N GLY A 74 -3.64 -1.72 5.65
CA GLY A 74 -3.54 -1.26 4.26
C GLY A 74 -3.29 -2.42 3.31
N ALA A 75 -2.25 -3.22 3.58
CA ALA A 75 -1.90 -4.38 2.77
C ALA A 75 -3.01 -5.45 2.78
N LEU A 76 -3.68 -5.65 3.92
CA LEU A 76 -4.81 -6.56 4.03
C LEU A 76 -6.00 -6.08 3.20
N ALA A 77 -6.33 -4.79 3.24
CA ALA A 77 -7.42 -4.22 2.43
C ALA A 77 -7.16 -4.36 0.93
N GLU A 78 -5.92 -4.10 0.47
CA GLU A 78 -5.52 -4.36 -0.91
C GLU A 78 -5.72 -5.84 -1.29
N TYR A 79 -5.32 -6.77 -0.41
CA TYR A 79 -5.49 -8.20 -0.64
C TYR A 79 -6.97 -8.61 -0.68
N ILE A 80 -7.81 -8.10 0.23
CA ILE A 80 -9.26 -8.34 0.23
C ILE A 80 -9.89 -7.90 -1.10
N VAL A 81 -9.53 -6.69 -1.58
CA VAL A 81 -10.02 -6.20 -2.89
C VAL A 81 -9.47 -7.04 -4.04
N ALA A 82 -8.18 -7.43 -4.00
CA ALA A 82 -7.60 -8.31 -5.01
C ALA A 82 -8.32 -9.66 -5.10
N CYS A 83 -8.69 -10.27 -3.96
CA CYS A 83 -9.48 -11.50 -3.89
C CYS A 83 -10.88 -11.28 -4.51
N ALA A 84 -11.56 -10.18 -4.18
CA ALA A 84 -12.87 -9.88 -4.78
C ALA A 84 -12.79 -9.71 -6.30
N LEU A 85 -11.68 -9.18 -6.82
CA LEU A 85 -11.44 -9.02 -8.26
C LEU A 85 -10.96 -10.31 -8.95
N GLY A 86 -10.50 -11.33 -8.20
CA GLY A 86 -9.90 -12.56 -8.72
C GLY A 86 -8.49 -12.35 -9.28
N ILE A 87 -7.73 -11.42 -8.74
CA ILE A 87 -6.36 -11.07 -9.19
C ILE A 87 -5.31 -11.25 -8.08
N GLU A 88 -5.65 -11.86 -6.96
CA GLU A 88 -4.78 -12.08 -5.79
C GLU A 88 -3.54 -12.92 -6.10
N THR A 89 -3.54 -13.61 -7.23
CA THR A 89 -2.37 -14.38 -7.70
C THR A 89 -1.29 -13.51 -8.32
N LYS A 90 -1.62 -12.28 -8.70
CA LYS A 90 -0.64 -11.31 -9.20
C LYS A 90 0.28 -10.87 -8.06
N LYS A 91 1.52 -10.52 -8.40
CA LYS A 91 2.48 -10.00 -7.43
C LYS A 91 2.06 -8.57 -7.02
N ARG A 92 2.04 -8.29 -5.72
CA ARG A 92 1.94 -6.92 -5.22
C ARG A 92 3.26 -6.20 -5.48
N VAL A 93 3.22 -5.08 -6.18
CA VAL A 93 4.40 -4.24 -6.43
C VAL A 93 4.29 -3.01 -5.53
N SER A 94 5.19 -2.91 -4.55
CA SER A 94 5.33 -1.69 -3.76
C SER A 94 5.86 -0.57 -4.66
N TRP A 95 5.34 0.64 -4.54
CA TRP A 95 5.76 1.82 -5.32
C TRP A 95 5.25 1.87 -6.78
N ASP A 96 4.26 1.04 -7.15
CA ASP A 96 3.58 1.22 -8.43
C ASP A 96 2.68 2.47 -8.39
N LYS A 97 2.24 2.92 -9.56
CA LYS A 97 1.36 4.11 -9.72
C LYS A 97 -0.02 3.92 -9.10
N TYR A 98 -0.45 2.68 -8.92
CA TYR A 98 -1.73 2.23 -8.37
C TYR A 98 -1.53 0.94 -7.61
N ASP A 99 -2.47 0.60 -6.74
CA ASP A 99 -2.36 -0.59 -5.91
C ASP A 99 -2.69 -1.88 -6.69
N LEU A 100 -3.74 -1.85 -7.53
CA LEU A 100 -4.21 -3.02 -8.27
C LEU A 100 -4.55 -2.66 -9.73
N MET A 101 -4.37 -3.64 -10.62
CA MET A 101 -4.79 -3.57 -12.03
C MET A 101 -5.73 -4.73 -12.34
N THR A 102 -6.96 -4.42 -12.72
CA THR A 102 -7.93 -5.44 -13.14
C THR A 102 -7.52 -6.11 -14.45
N GLU A 103 -8.17 -7.21 -14.81
CA GLU A 103 -7.94 -7.87 -16.11
C GLU A 103 -8.33 -6.98 -17.29
N ASN A 104 -9.31 -6.11 -17.11
CA ASN A 104 -9.80 -5.19 -18.13
C ASN A 104 -9.04 -3.86 -18.16
N GLY A 105 -7.92 -3.75 -17.45
CA GLY A 105 -7.05 -2.57 -17.48
C GLY A 105 -7.53 -1.40 -16.63
N ILE A 106 -8.45 -1.59 -15.68
CA ILE A 106 -8.86 -0.55 -14.73
C ILE A 106 -7.83 -0.51 -13.59
N ALA A 107 -7.21 0.65 -13.40
CA ALA A 107 -6.31 0.92 -12.29
C ALA A 107 -7.11 1.28 -11.02
N VAL A 108 -6.88 0.53 -9.93
CA VAL A 108 -7.60 0.67 -8.67
C VAL A 108 -6.66 1.12 -7.58
N GLU A 109 -7.05 2.16 -6.85
CA GLU A 109 -6.41 2.62 -5.62
C GLU A 109 -7.22 2.14 -4.42
N VAL A 110 -6.57 1.51 -3.46
CA VAL A 110 -7.21 1.05 -2.23
C VAL A 110 -6.79 1.94 -1.08
N LYS A 111 -7.75 2.52 -0.39
CA LYS A 111 -7.50 3.31 0.81
C LYS A 111 -8.23 2.68 1.99
N THR A 112 -7.55 2.57 3.12
CA THR A 112 -8.16 1.98 4.31
C THR A 112 -8.17 2.93 5.49
N SER A 113 -9.15 2.75 6.34
CA SER A 113 -9.27 3.36 7.66
C SER A 113 -10.09 2.46 8.58
N GLY A 114 -10.18 2.81 9.87
CA GLY A 114 -11.01 2.06 10.82
C GLY A 114 -11.40 2.91 12.03
N TYR A 115 -12.44 2.50 12.72
CA TYR A 115 -12.86 3.14 13.97
C TYR A 115 -11.97 2.75 15.15
N LEU A 116 -11.52 1.49 15.19
CA LEU A 116 -10.59 0.98 16.18
C LEU A 116 -9.15 1.03 15.70
N GLN A 117 -8.23 1.23 16.64
CA GLN A 117 -6.79 1.27 16.43
C GLN A 117 -6.10 0.36 17.44
N THR A 118 -4.83 0.00 17.21
CA THR A 118 -4.05 -0.83 18.14
C THR A 118 -3.62 -0.10 19.42
N TRP A 119 -3.56 1.22 19.38
CA TRP A 119 -3.23 2.03 20.56
C TRP A 119 -4.47 2.43 21.36
N GLU A 120 -4.28 2.84 22.61
CA GLU A 120 -5.35 3.33 23.47
C GLU A 120 -6.06 4.53 22.85
N GLN A 121 -7.39 4.48 22.79
CA GLN A 121 -8.24 5.53 22.25
C GLN A 121 -9.19 6.08 23.31
N LYS A 122 -9.32 7.40 23.39
CA LYS A 122 -10.34 8.06 24.23
C LYS A 122 -11.73 8.05 23.59
N ALA A 123 -11.80 7.85 22.30
CA ALA A 123 -13.01 7.74 21.51
C ALA A 123 -12.69 7.02 20.19
N LEU A 124 -13.70 6.47 19.53
CA LEU A 124 -13.54 5.87 18.21
C LEU A 124 -12.95 6.88 17.21
N SER A 125 -12.01 6.43 16.39
CA SER A 125 -11.44 7.23 15.31
C SER A 125 -12.51 7.57 14.27
N LYS A 126 -12.39 8.73 13.65
CA LYS A 126 -13.19 9.07 12.47
C LYS A 126 -12.43 8.59 11.23
N PRO A 127 -13.02 7.72 10.38
CA PRO A 127 -12.36 7.28 9.18
C PRO A 127 -12.00 8.45 8.27
N ILE A 128 -10.68 8.57 7.97
CA ILE A 128 -10.08 9.59 7.11
C ILE A 128 -9.15 8.88 6.13
N PHE A 129 -9.14 9.33 4.88
CA PHE A 129 -8.36 8.75 3.80
C PHE A 129 -7.50 9.79 3.12
N GLY A 130 -6.28 9.41 2.74
CA GLY A 130 -5.41 10.21 1.89
C GLY A 130 -5.86 10.13 0.43
N ILE A 131 -6.08 11.29 -0.20
CA ILE A 131 -6.52 11.39 -1.61
C ILE A 131 -5.68 12.39 -2.41
N GLN A 132 -4.52 12.79 -1.89
CA GLN A 132 -3.70 13.81 -2.56
C GLN A 132 -3.17 13.32 -3.92
N PRO A 133 -3.12 14.19 -4.93
CA PRO A 133 -2.40 13.90 -6.17
C PRO A 133 -0.92 13.66 -5.92
N THR A 134 -0.34 12.66 -6.60
CA THR A 134 1.07 12.28 -6.49
C THR A 134 1.76 12.30 -7.86
N PHE A 135 3.09 12.38 -7.87
CA PHE A 135 3.85 12.09 -9.07
C PHE A 135 3.83 10.59 -9.33
N GLY A 136 3.42 10.18 -10.52
CA GLY A 136 3.56 8.80 -10.96
C GLY A 136 5.02 8.47 -11.21
N TRP A 137 5.49 7.31 -10.77
CA TRP A 137 6.81 6.80 -11.09
C TRP A 137 6.69 5.70 -12.15
N ASP A 138 7.50 5.78 -13.19
CA ASP A 138 7.55 4.77 -14.24
C ASP A 138 8.76 3.85 -13.99
N SER A 139 8.50 2.60 -13.64
CA SER A 139 9.55 1.60 -13.37
C SER A 139 10.38 1.23 -14.59
N LYS A 140 9.88 1.48 -15.81
CA LYS A 140 10.61 1.16 -17.06
C LYS A 140 11.61 2.25 -17.42
N THR A 141 11.23 3.52 -17.23
CA THR A 141 12.10 4.68 -17.53
C THR A 141 12.88 5.13 -16.31
N ASN A 142 12.48 4.71 -15.10
CA ASN A 142 13.03 5.16 -13.83
C ASN A 142 12.88 6.68 -13.63
N GLU A 143 11.77 7.24 -14.13
CA GLU A 143 11.47 8.67 -14.07
C GLU A 143 10.12 8.93 -13.42
N TYR A 144 9.99 10.10 -12.78
CA TYR A 144 8.72 10.60 -12.28
C TYR A 144 8.00 11.40 -13.35
N GLU A 145 6.68 11.31 -13.38
CA GLU A 145 5.85 12.18 -14.22
C GLU A 145 6.06 13.66 -13.81
N ALA A 146 5.96 14.56 -14.79
CA ALA A 146 6.19 15.99 -14.57
C ALA A 146 5.09 16.65 -13.72
N GLU A 147 3.87 16.09 -13.75
CA GLU A 147 2.71 16.66 -13.09
C GLU A 147 2.13 15.68 -12.06
N LYS A 148 1.62 16.26 -10.96
CA LYS A 148 0.88 15.50 -9.96
C LYS A 148 -0.55 15.27 -10.42
N LYS A 149 -0.97 14.01 -10.37
CA LYS A 149 -2.35 13.59 -10.58
C LYS A 149 -2.68 12.38 -9.72
N ARG A 150 -3.95 12.02 -9.65
CA ARG A 150 -4.36 10.71 -9.14
C ARG A 150 -4.12 9.69 -10.24
N GLN A 151 -3.43 8.61 -9.92
CA GLN A 151 -2.87 7.69 -10.92
C GLN A 151 -3.81 6.53 -11.27
N SER A 152 -4.85 6.32 -10.47
CA SER A 152 -5.84 5.27 -10.64
C SER A 152 -7.12 5.78 -11.31
N ASP A 153 -7.91 4.87 -11.87
CA ASP A 153 -9.21 5.19 -12.48
C ASP A 153 -10.32 5.26 -11.43
N ILE A 154 -10.21 4.45 -10.37
CA ILE A 154 -11.19 4.34 -9.31
C ILE A 154 -10.52 4.13 -7.95
N TYR A 155 -11.12 4.68 -6.91
CA TYR A 155 -10.77 4.45 -5.52
C TYR A 155 -11.74 3.47 -4.87
N VAL A 156 -11.21 2.52 -4.10
CA VAL A 156 -11.95 1.65 -3.18
C VAL A 156 -11.55 2.04 -1.77
N PHE A 157 -12.45 2.69 -1.05
CA PHE A 157 -12.27 3.06 0.34
C PHE A 157 -12.79 1.93 1.23
N CYS A 158 -11.87 1.26 1.92
CA CYS A 158 -12.17 0.14 2.81
C CYS A 158 -12.17 0.62 4.26
N VAL A 159 -13.26 0.42 4.95
CA VAL A 159 -13.41 0.79 6.37
C VAL A 159 -13.53 -0.48 7.20
N HIS A 160 -12.59 -0.72 8.13
CA HIS A 160 -12.85 -1.69 9.18
C HIS A 160 -13.87 -1.06 10.15
N ALA A 161 -15.14 -1.43 9.96
CA ALA A 161 -16.29 -0.71 10.52
C ALA A 161 -16.71 -1.21 11.91
N HIS A 162 -16.12 -2.31 12.38
CA HIS A 162 -16.41 -2.87 13.69
C HIS A 162 -15.95 -1.94 14.81
N THR A 163 -16.75 -1.82 15.89
CA THR A 163 -16.52 -0.86 16.96
C THR A 163 -16.40 -1.47 18.35
N ASP A 164 -16.61 -2.77 18.48
CA ASP A 164 -16.41 -3.51 19.72
C ASP A 164 -14.99 -4.10 19.73
N GLN A 165 -14.15 -3.67 20.69
CA GLN A 165 -12.75 -4.07 20.81
C GLN A 165 -12.58 -5.57 21.11
N GLU A 166 -13.52 -6.18 21.85
CA GLU A 166 -13.41 -7.58 22.26
C GLU A 166 -13.64 -8.55 21.09
N THR A 167 -14.39 -8.12 20.08
CA THR A 167 -14.78 -8.96 18.93
C THR A 167 -14.23 -8.45 17.61
N ALA A 168 -13.39 -7.40 17.64
CA ALA A 168 -12.76 -6.86 16.42
C ALA A 168 -11.75 -7.84 15.83
N ASP A 169 -11.99 -8.26 14.60
CA ASP A 169 -11.13 -9.18 13.85
C ASP A 169 -11.05 -8.75 12.39
N PRO A 170 -9.94 -8.15 11.93
CA PRO A 170 -9.78 -7.71 10.54
C PRO A 170 -9.84 -8.84 9.52
N LEU A 171 -9.71 -10.10 9.94
CA LEU A 171 -9.87 -11.26 9.04
C LEU A 171 -11.34 -11.57 8.74
N GLN A 172 -12.28 -10.99 9.48
CA GLN A 172 -13.72 -11.14 9.25
C GLN A 172 -14.21 -10.10 8.24
N ILE A 173 -14.37 -10.50 6.99
CA ILE A 173 -14.77 -9.57 5.90
C ILE A 173 -16.12 -8.90 6.19
N CYS A 174 -17.01 -9.53 6.94
CA CYS A 174 -18.29 -8.93 7.37
C CYS A 174 -18.13 -7.71 8.31
N GLN A 175 -16.92 -7.49 8.85
CA GLN A 175 -16.58 -6.30 9.64
C GLN A 175 -16.07 -5.13 8.79
N TRP A 176 -15.99 -5.31 7.45
CA TRP A 176 -15.53 -4.29 6.52
C TRP A 176 -16.69 -3.70 5.72
N GLU A 177 -16.56 -2.42 5.43
CA GLU A 177 -17.42 -1.69 4.50
C GLU A 177 -16.57 -1.18 3.33
N PHE A 178 -17.16 -1.22 2.13
CA PHE A 178 -16.48 -0.79 0.90
C PHE A 178 -17.24 0.33 0.23
N TYR A 179 -16.52 1.38 -0.17
CA TYR A 179 -17.08 2.54 -0.85
C TYR A 179 -16.30 2.81 -2.12
N LEU A 180 -16.98 2.96 -3.24
CA LEU A 180 -16.40 3.15 -4.56
C LEU A 180 -16.59 4.60 -5.01
N MET A 181 -15.53 5.18 -5.58
CA MET A 181 -15.62 6.51 -6.17
C MET A 181 -14.65 6.64 -7.34
N PRO A 182 -15.12 6.95 -8.57
CA PRO A 182 -14.25 7.23 -9.71
C PRO A 182 -13.30 8.39 -9.42
N THR A 183 -12.07 8.29 -9.89
CA THR A 183 -11.06 9.33 -9.72
C THR A 183 -11.52 10.67 -10.28
N LYS A 184 -12.22 10.66 -11.44
CA LYS A 184 -12.82 11.85 -12.02
C LYS A 184 -13.74 12.57 -11.03
N LEU A 185 -14.60 11.84 -10.32
CA LEU A 185 -15.50 12.43 -9.34
C LEU A 185 -14.74 12.96 -8.11
N ILE A 186 -13.63 12.29 -7.70
CA ILE A 186 -12.75 12.79 -6.63
C ILE A 186 -12.11 14.12 -7.07
N ASP A 187 -11.64 14.21 -8.31
CA ASP A 187 -11.03 15.42 -8.85
C ASP A 187 -12.03 16.58 -8.89
N GLU A 188 -13.25 16.32 -9.33
CA GLU A 188 -14.34 17.31 -9.42
C GLU A 188 -14.79 17.81 -8.03
N GLN A 189 -14.90 16.91 -7.05
CA GLN A 189 -15.46 17.24 -5.72
C GLN A 189 -14.41 17.75 -4.73
N PHE A 190 -13.17 17.29 -4.84
CA PHE A 190 -12.14 17.54 -3.83
C PHE A 190 -10.89 18.24 -4.36
N GLY A 191 -10.71 18.34 -5.69
CA GLY A 191 -9.56 19.01 -6.30
C GLY A 191 -8.23 18.53 -5.71
N ASN A 192 -7.40 19.45 -5.24
CA ASN A 192 -6.07 19.19 -4.65
C ASN A 192 -6.09 18.86 -3.14
N GLN A 193 -7.27 18.56 -2.58
CA GLN A 193 -7.40 18.23 -1.16
C GLN A 193 -6.55 16.99 -0.82
N LYS A 194 -5.88 17.02 0.35
CA LYS A 194 -4.95 15.94 0.75
C LYS A 194 -5.66 14.77 1.40
N THR A 195 -6.72 15.04 2.16
CA THR A 195 -7.45 14.01 2.91
C THR A 195 -8.93 14.24 2.81
N VAL A 196 -9.72 13.18 3.00
CA VAL A 196 -11.18 13.22 3.01
C VAL A 196 -11.73 12.32 4.10
N THR A 197 -12.82 12.74 4.75
CA THR A 197 -13.55 11.90 5.71
C THR A 197 -14.53 10.98 5.00
N LEU A 198 -14.89 9.84 5.60
CA LEU A 198 -15.93 8.96 5.10
C LEU A 198 -17.25 9.71 4.86
N ALA A 199 -17.67 10.53 5.82
CA ALA A 199 -18.90 11.31 5.71
C ALA A 199 -18.88 12.27 4.52
N SER A 200 -17.72 12.85 4.17
CA SER A 200 -17.58 13.72 2.99
C SER A 200 -17.61 12.91 1.70
N LEU A 201 -16.98 11.72 1.66
CA LEU A 201 -17.04 10.81 0.51
C LEU A 201 -18.50 10.40 0.20
N VAL A 202 -19.24 9.97 1.22
CA VAL A 202 -20.63 9.55 1.06
C VAL A 202 -21.50 10.72 0.54
N ARG A 203 -21.34 11.93 1.07
CA ARG A 203 -22.04 13.12 0.58
C ARG A 203 -21.68 13.49 -0.86
N ALA A 204 -20.45 13.21 -1.27
CA ALA A 204 -19.97 13.48 -2.63
C ALA A 204 -20.33 12.36 -3.63
N GLY A 205 -21.06 11.32 -3.20
CA GLY A 205 -21.58 10.29 -4.07
C GLY A 205 -20.77 9.01 -4.12
N ALA A 206 -19.87 8.75 -3.14
CA ALA A 206 -19.24 7.43 -3.02
C ALA A 206 -20.29 6.35 -2.81
N GLU A 207 -20.26 5.30 -3.63
CA GLU A 207 -21.23 4.20 -3.59
C GLU A 207 -20.77 3.13 -2.61
N LYS A 208 -21.55 2.85 -1.55
CA LYS A 208 -21.35 1.68 -0.68
C LYS A 208 -21.75 0.41 -1.41
N CYS A 209 -20.92 -0.64 -1.31
CA CYS A 209 -21.25 -1.95 -1.84
C CYS A 209 -20.79 -3.07 -0.91
N GLU A 210 -21.39 -4.24 -1.10
CA GLU A 210 -21.01 -5.46 -0.40
C GLU A 210 -19.77 -6.10 -1.05
N TYR A 211 -19.02 -6.89 -0.27
CA TYR A 211 -17.82 -7.60 -0.75
C TYR A 211 -18.12 -8.46 -1.99
N SER A 212 -19.21 -9.21 -1.98
CA SER A 212 -19.66 -10.08 -3.08
C SER A 212 -19.88 -9.34 -4.40
N ASP A 213 -20.21 -8.06 -4.32
CA ASP A 213 -20.54 -7.23 -5.48
C ASP A 213 -19.40 -6.34 -5.97
N LEU A 214 -18.29 -6.28 -5.23
CA LEU A 214 -17.17 -5.37 -5.47
C LEU A 214 -16.72 -5.40 -6.94
N LYS A 215 -16.45 -6.59 -7.49
CA LYS A 215 -16.00 -6.76 -8.88
C LYS A 215 -16.99 -6.15 -9.87
N ASN A 216 -18.26 -6.54 -9.77
CA ASN A 216 -19.30 -6.09 -10.69
C ASN A 216 -19.54 -4.57 -10.58
N ARG A 217 -19.52 -4.04 -9.37
CA ARG A 217 -19.72 -2.60 -9.12
C ARG A 217 -18.57 -1.76 -9.63
N ILE A 218 -17.31 -2.20 -9.46
CA ILE A 218 -16.14 -1.52 -10.04
C ILE A 218 -16.29 -1.41 -11.55
N TYR A 219 -16.64 -2.48 -12.24
CA TYR A 219 -16.84 -2.45 -13.68
C TYR A 219 -18.05 -1.57 -14.09
N ALA A 220 -19.15 -1.66 -13.37
CA ALA A 220 -20.35 -0.87 -13.68
C ALA A 220 -20.15 0.64 -13.48
N VAL A 221 -19.42 1.04 -12.44
CA VAL A 221 -19.12 2.45 -12.15
C VAL A 221 -18.20 3.04 -13.22
N MET A 222 -17.27 2.26 -13.77
CA MET A 222 -16.32 2.71 -14.79
C MET A 222 -16.91 2.76 -16.22
N GLN A 223 -18.13 2.25 -16.43
CA GLN A 223 -18.84 2.31 -17.71
C GLN A 223 -19.79 3.53 -17.83
N LYS A 224 -19.98 4.27 -16.73
CA LYS A 224 -20.79 5.49 -16.67
C LYS A 224 -19.95 6.73 -17.01
#